data_0d6beb7a00ebeccfc362a4dfd3f64c86
#
_entry.id   0d6beb7a00ebeccfc362a4dfd3f64c86
#
_cell.length_a   1.000
_cell.length_b   1.000
_cell.length_c   1.000
_cell.angle_alpha   90.00
_cell.angle_beta   90.00
_cell.angle_gamma   90.00
#
_symmetry.space_group_name_H-M   'P 1'
#
loop_
_entity.id
_entity.type
_entity.pdbx_description
1 polymer ?
#
loop_
_entity_poly.entity_id
_entity_poly.type
_entity_poly.pdbx_seq_one_letter_code
_entity_poly.pdbx_strand_id
1 'polypeptide(L)'
;MMNMDQIREDLKTKLSAERFEHTVSVMYTAAALAMCYHGDVRKALLAGLLHDCTKYMSREEHIAFCERADVPLTEIERQNKHLLHSKTGAVAAELAYGVTDSDILNAIRYHTTGRGEMSLLVSRWGTRTRADGWVRSLLAGRLRSMNVKLSKIAP
;
A
#
# COMPACT_ATOMS: atom_id res chain seq x y z
N MET A 1 0.81 -17.73 -7.97
CA MET A 1 0.77 -16.25 -7.86
C MET A 1 0.43 -15.68 -9.23
N MET A 2 -0.57 -14.79 -9.31
CA MET A 2 -0.87 -14.04 -10.54
C MET A 2 0.30 -13.13 -10.92
N ASN A 3 0.53 -12.89 -12.20
CA ASN A 3 1.52 -11.91 -12.61
C ASN A 3 0.98 -10.47 -12.44
N MET A 4 1.89 -9.48 -12.46
CA MET A 4 1.51 -8.09 -12.17
C MET A 4 0.49 -7.51 -13.17
N ASP A 5 0.53 -7.92 -14.44
CA ASP A 5 -0.39 -7.42 -15.44
C ASP A 5 -1.80 -7.97 -15.20
N GLN A 6 -1.91 -9.25 -14.86
CA GLN A 6 -3.18 -9.86 -14.46
C GLN A 6 -3.78 -9.19 -13.21
N ILE A 7 -2.94 -8.87 -12.21
CA ILE A 7 -3.37 -8.16 -11.01
C ILE A 7 -3.87 -6.75 -11.38
N ARG A 8 -3.16 -6.03 -12.24
CA ARG A 8 -3.56 -4.68 -12.69
C ARG A 8 -4.91 -4.70 -13.41
N GLU A 9 -5.11 -5.63 -14.33
CA GLU A 9 -6.39 -5.75 -15.05
C GLU A 9 -7.53 -6.10 -14.09
N ASP A 10 -7.33 -7.01 -13.15
CA ASP A 10 -8.33 -7.33 -12.13
C ASP A 10 -8.69 -6.11 -11.26
N LEU A 11 -7.68 -5.38 -10.75
CA LEU A 11 -7.89 -4.19 -9.95
C LEU A 11 -8.59 -3.07 -10.72
N LYS A 12 -8.30 -2.93 -12.02
CA LYS A 12 -8.97 -1.95 -12.90
C LYS A 12 -10.46 -2.18 -13.02
N THR A 13 -10.91 -3.43 -12.92
CA THR A 13 -12.35 -3.77 -12.93
C THR A 13 -13.04 -3.53 -11.60
N LYS A 14 -12.30 -3.59 -10.48
CA LYS A 14 -12.83 -3.52 -9.10
C LYS A 14 -12.79 -2.11 -8.51
N LEU A 15 -11.75 -1.35 -8.82
CA LEU A 15 -11.54 -0.02 -8.26
C LEU A 15 -12.16 1.06 -9.16
N SER A 16 -12.54 2.19 -8.57
CA SER A 16 -12.85 3.38 -9.36
C SER A 16 -11.62 3.84 -10.15
N ALA A 17 -11.81 4.53 -11.27
CA ALA A 17 -10.70 5.04 -12.10
C ALA A 17 -9.69 5.86 -11.27
N GLU A 18 -10.19 6.78 -10.43
CA GLU A 18 -9.36 7.59 -9.53
C GLU A 18 -8.55 6.73 -8.55
N ARG A 19 -9.19 5.69 -7.96
CA ARG A 19 -8.53 4.80 -7.02
C ARG A 19 -7.49 3.92 -7.70
N PHE A 20 -7.76 3.48 -8.92
CA PHE A 20 -6.81 2.72 -9.71
C PHE A 20 -5.57 3.55 -10.07
N GLU A 21 -5.75 4.80 -10.52
CA GLU A 21 -4.65 5.74 -10.78
C GLU A 21 -3.80 6.00 -9.52
N HIS A 22 -4.46 6.21 -8.37
CA HIS A 22 -3.78 6.30 -7.09
C HIS A 22 -2.93 5.06 -6.80
N THR A 23 -3.49 3.87 -6.98
CA THR A 23 -2.81 2.59 -6.73
C THR A 23 -1.58 2.43 -7.61
N VAL A 24 -1.68 2.76 -8.90
CA VAL A 24 -0.55 2.73 -9.84
C VAL A 24 0.53 3.76 -9.45
N SER A 25 0.13 4.95 -9.04
CA SER A 25 1.07 5.99 -8.57
C SER A 25 1.82 5.55 -7.31
N VAL A 26 1.14 4.93 -6.36
CA VAL A 26 1.74 4.36 -5.14
C VAL A 26 2.70 3.22 -5.48
N MET A 27 2.34 2.34 -6.41
CA MET A 27 3.19 1.25 -6.89
C MET A 27 4.55 1.78 -7.40
N TYR A 28 4.56 2.78 -8.28
CA TYR A 28 5.80 3.35 -8.81
C TYR A 28 6.56 4.15 -7.76
N THR A 29 5.88 4.86 -6.87
CA THR A 29 6.52 5.57 -5.76
C THR A 29 7.24 4.59 -4.83
N ALA A 30 6.61 3.48 -4.49
CA ALA A 30 7.21 2.43 -3.67
C ALA A 30 8.48 1.84 -4.33
N ALA A 31 8.43 1.60 -5.65
CA ALA A 31 9.57 1.13 -6.42
C ALA A 31 10.73 2.14 -6.42
N ALA A 32 10.43 3.42 -6.65
CA ALA A 32 11.43 4.49 -6.61
C ALA A 32 12.13 4.59 -5.25
N LEU A 33 11.38 4.39 -4.17
CA LEU A 33 11.94 4.37 -2.82
C LEU A 33 12.77 3.13 -2.56
N ALA A 34 12.30 1.97 -3.00
CA ALA A 34 13.09 0.75 -2.88
C ALA A 34 14.44 0.92 -3.59
N MET A 35 14.47 1.51 -4.77
CA MET A 35 15.72 1.84 -5.47
C MET A 35 16.60 2.80 -4.66
N CYS A 36 16.02 3.87 -4.08
CA CYS A 36 16.77 4.86 -3.31
C CYS A 36 17.37 4.30 -2.00
N TYR A 37 16.73 3.29 -1.43
CA TYR A 37 17.10 2.73 -0.12
C TYR A 37 17.62 1.29 -0.20
N HIS A 38 18.01 0.84 -1.38
CA HIS A 38 18.54 -0.51 -1.62
C HIS A 38 17.60 -1.63 -1.15
N GLY A 39 16.28 -1.41 -1.26
CA GLY A 39 15.25 -2.40 -0.98
C GLY A 39 14.91 -3.24 -2.21
N ASP A 40 14.09 -4.26 -2.01
CA ASP A 40 13.60 -5.09 -3.10
C ASP A 40 12.51 -4.35 -3.90
N VAL A 41 12.87 -3.95 -5.12
CA VAL A 41 11.98 -3.21 -6.04
C VAL A 41 10.77 -4.04 -6.45
N ARG A 42 10.92 -5.37 -6.63
CA ARG A 42 9.81 -6.24 -7.02
C ARG A 42 8.80 -6.38 -5.89
N LYS A 43 9.26 -6.58 -4.66
CA LYS A 43 8.40 -6.59 -3.48
C LYS A 43 7.67 -5.25 -3.31
N ALA A 44 8.38 -4.14 -3.48
CA ALA A 44 7.81 -2.80 -3.36
C ALA A 44 6.74 -2.52 -4.41
N LEU A 45 6.96 -2.90 -5.68
CA LEU A 45 5.96 -2.80 -6.75
C LEU A 45 4.70 -3.59 -6.40
N LEU A 46 4.85 -4.85 -5.99
CA LEU A 46 3.71 -5.71 -5.72
C LEU A 46 2.93 -5.27 -4.49
N ALA A 47 3.62 -4.89 -3.41
CA ALA A 47 3.00 -4.35 -2.22
C ALA A 47 2.24 -3.04 -2.54
N GLY A 48 2.83 -2.13 -3.37
CA GLY A 48 2.19 -0.90 -3.83
C GLY A 48 0.95 -1.13 -4.67
N LEU A 49 1.01 -2.09 -5.55
CA LEU A 49 -0.14 -2.45 -6.38
C LEU A 49 -1.30 -3.02 -5.55
N LEU A 50 -1.00 -3.75 -4.47
CA LEU A 50 -2.01 -4.46 -3.68
C LEU A 50 -2.45 -3.74 -2.40
N HIS A 51 -1.85 -2.61 -2.00
CA HIS A 51 -2.13 -1.97 -0.71
C HIS A 51 -3.61 -1.60 -0.51
N ASP A 52 -4.28 -1.16 -1.55
CA ASP A 52 -5.69 -0.74 -1.57
C ASP A 52 -6.60 -1.71 -2.35
N CYS A 53 -6.17 -2.95 -2.60
CA CYS A 53 -6.87 -3.91 -3.46
C CYS A 53 -8.31 -4.25 -3.01
N THR A 54 -8.66 -4.00 -1.76
CA THR A 54 -10.01 -4.21 -1.21
C THR A 54 -10.76 -2.92 -0.91
N LYS A 55 -10.28 -1.76 -1.36
CA LYS A 55 -10.85 -0.45 -1.04
C LYS A 55 -12.27 -0.23 -1.59
N TYR A 56 -12.68 -1.03 -2.55
CA TYR A 56 -14.04 -1.01 -3.11
C TYR A 56 -15.09 -1.60 -2.17
N MET A 57 -14.69 -2.43 -1.19
CA MET A 57 -15.60 -3.11 -0.27
C MET A 57 -16.27 -2.11 0.69
N SER A 58 -17.51 -2.37 1.06
CA SER A 58 -18.20 -1.71 2.18
C SER A 58 -17.59 -2.16 3.52
N ARG A 59 -17.96 -1.48 4.61
CA ARG A 59 -17.52 -1.88 5.96
C ARG A 59 -18.00 -3.29 6.32
N GLU A 60 -19.24 -3.59 6.00
CA GLU A 60 -19.90 -4.87 6.26
C GLU A 60 -19.21 -5.99 5.47
N GLU A 61 -18.85 -5.75 4.22
CA GLU A 61 -18.13 -6.70 3.37
C GLU A 61 -16.72 -6.98 3.93
N HIS A 62 -16.00 -5.95 4.41
CA HIS A 62 -14.70 -6.13 5.07
C HIS A 62 -14.82 -7.02 6.32
N ILE A 63 -15.83 -6.77 7.16
CA ILE A 63 -16.05 -7.57 8.39
C ILE A 63 -16.34 -9.02 8.01
N ALA A 64 -17.30 -9.24 7.11
CA ALA A 64 -17.66 -10.58 6.67
C ALA A 64 -16.49 -11.32 5.98
N PHE A 65 -15.63 -10.58 5.26
CA PHE A 65 -14.44 -11.15 4.64
C PHE A 65 -13.43 -11.61 5.70
N CYS A 66 -13.15 -10.79 6.72
CA CYS A 66 -12.25 -11.14 7.81
C CYS A 66 -12.79 -12.34 8.62
N GLU A 67 -14.09 -12.37 8.89
CA GLU A 67 -14.73 -13.48 9.62
C GLU A 67 -14.63 -14.81 8.86
N ARG A 68 -14.87 -14.80 7.55
CA ARG A 68 -14.67 -16.00 6.71
C ARG A 68 -13.22 -16.48 6.63
N ALA A 69 -12.27 -15.56 6.75
CA ALA A 69 -10.84 -15.87 6.71
C ALA A 69 -10.24 -16.12 8.10
N ASP A 70 -11.07 -16.21 9.15
CA ASP A 70 -10.65 -16.36 10.55
C ASP A 70 -9.63 -15.31 11.01
N VAL A 71 -9.80 -14.07 10.56
CA VAL A 71 -8.93 -12.93 10.93
C VAL A 71 -9.59 -12.15 12.07
N PRO A 72 -8.99 -12.13 13.27
CA PRO A 72 -9.58 -11.44 14.41
C PRO A 72 -9.63 -9.93 14.18
N LEU A 73 -10.77 -9.32 14.50
CA LEU A 73 -11.00 -7.89 14.46
C LEU A 73 -11.23 -7.34 15.86
N THR A 74 -10.54 -6.28 16.21
CA THR A 74 -10.84 -5.49 17.41
C THR A 74 -12.10 -4.64 17.18
N GLU A 75 -12.71 -4.18 18.28
CA GLU A 75 -13.89 -3.31 18.20
C GLU A 75 -13.58 -1.98 17.45
N ILE A 76 -12.41 -1.42 17.67
CA ILE A 76 -11.95 -0.19 16.96
C ILE A 76 -11.87 -0.43 15.45
N GLU A 77 -11.38 -1.59 15.03
CA GLU A 77 -11.30 -1.93 13.61
C GLU A 77 -12.67 -2.16 12.99
N ARG A 78 -13.59 -2.82 13.71
CA ARG A 78 -14.98 -3.01 13.26
C ARG A 78 -15.69 -1.68 12.99
N GLN A 79 -15.42 -0.66 13.79
CA GLN A 79 -16.01 0.66 13.65
C GLN A 79 -15.33 1.54 12.59
N ASN A 80 -14.13 1.17 12.12
CA ASN A 80 -13.32 2.02 11.24
C ASN A 80 -12.94 1.33 9.92
N LYS A 81 -13.70 1.65 8.86
CA LYS A 81 -13.42 1.12 7.50
C LYS A 81 -11.99 1.38 7.04
N HIS A 82 -11.37 2.49 7.46
CA HIS A 82 -10.00 2.82 7.08
C HIS A 82 -8.95 1.89 7.69
N LEU A 83 -9.27 1.21 8.77
CA LEU A 83 -8.40 0.19 9.35
C LEU A 83 -8.65 -1.19 8.75
N LEU A 84 -9.90 -1.48 8.40
CA LEU A 84 -10.31 -2.78 7.85
C LEU A 84 -9.64 -3.08 6.52
N HIS A 85 -9.55 -2.10 5.59
CA HIS A 85 -9.04 -2.37 4.24
C HIS A 85 -7.59 -2.86 4.22
N SER A 86 -6.76 -2.45 5.17
CA SER A 86 -5.37 -2.92 5.23
C SER A 86 -5.27 -4.38 5.70
N LYS A 87 -6.13 -4.80 6.62
CA LYS A 87 -6.22 -6.22 7.02
C LYS A 87 -6.79 -7.09 5.90
N THR A 88 -7.95 -6.73 5.36
CA THR A 88 -8.56 -7.48 4.25
C THR A 88 -7.69 -7.45 3.00
N GLY A 89 -6.97 -6.37 2.75
CA GLY A 89 -6.01 -6.26 1.66
C GLY A 89 -4.89 -7.28 1.75
N ALA A 90 -4.31 -7.47 2.94
CA ALA A 90 -3.29 -8.49 3.15
C ALA A 90 -3.84 -9.91 2.94
N VAL A 91 -5.03 -10.20 3.47
CA VAL A 91 -5.69 -11.51 3.28
C VAL A 91 -6.06 -11.75 1.81
N ALA A 92 -6.58 -10.73 1.12
CA ALA A 92 -6.88 -10.82 -0.30
C ALA A 92 -5.61 -11.02 -1.15
N ALA A 93 -4.50 -10.36 -0.79
CA ALA A 93 -3.21 -10.55 -1.44
C ALA A 93 -2.74 -12.00 -1.34
N GLU A 94 -2.91 -12.62 -0.19
CA GLU A 94 -2.57 -14.03 0.02
C GLU A 94 -3.52 -14.98 -0.72
N LEU A 95 -4.82 -14.88 -0.47
CA LEU A 95 -5.80 -15.86 -0.94
C LEU A 95 -6.19 -15.69 -2.41
N ALA A 96 -6.36 -14.44 -2.88
CA ALA A 96 -6.83 -14.18 -4.23
C ALA A 96 -5.69 -13.99 -5.23
N TYR A 97 -4.57 -13.38 -4.81
CA TYR A 97 -3.44 -13.10 -5.71
C TYR A 97 -2.24 -14.03 -5.50
N GLY A 98 -2.30 -14.91 -4.49
CA GLY A 98 -1.29 -15.96 -4.23
C GLY A 98 0.04 -15.39 -3.71
N VAL A 99 0.02 -14.27 -3.00
CA VAL A 99 1.21 -13.68 -2.36
C VAL A 99 1.54 -14.47 -1.10
N THR A 100 2.74 -15.04 -1.02
CA THR A 100 3.21 -15.81 0.15
C THR A 100 4.34 -15.11 0.90
N ASP A 101 4.88 -14.04 0.35
CA ASP A 101 5.98 -13.29 0.97
C ASP A 101 5.47 -12.44 2.14
N SER A 102 5.97 -12.74 3.35
CA SER A 102 5.56 -12.09 4.59
C SER A 102 5.89 -10.58 4.63
N ASP A 103 6.96 -10.14 3.97
CA ASP A 103 7.29 -8.71 3.89
C ASP A 103 6.25 -7.94 3.09
N ILE A 104 5.77 -8.51 1.97
CA ILE A 104 4.72 -7.91 1.13
C ILE A 104 3.41 -7.88 1.91
N LEU A 105 3.00 -9.00 2.52
CA LEU A 105 1.77 -9.09 3.31
C LEU A 105 1.78 -8.12 4.50
N ASN A 106 2.91 -8.01 5.20
CA ASN A 106 3.07 -7.05 6.29
C ASN A 106 3.05 -5.60 5.80
N ALA A 107 3.67 -5.30 4.64
CA ALA A 107 3.60 -3.96 4.05
C ALA A 107 2.16 -3.56 3.77
N ILE A 108 1.35 -4.44 3.17
CA ILE A 108 -0.07 -4.22 2.93
C ILE A 108 -0.84 -4.09 4.26
N ARG A 109 -0.60 -4.99 5.22
CA ARG A 109 -1.34 -5.04 6.49
C ARG A 109 -1.14 -3.81 7.36
N TYR A 110 0.06 -3.23 7.35
CA TYR A 110 0.43 -2.15 8.26
C TYR A 110 0.64 -0.79 7.57
N HIS A 111 0.25 -0.65 6.30
CA HIS A 111 0.46 0.60 5.57
C HIS A 111 -0.30 1.80 6.16
N THR A 112 -1.41 1.57 6.87
CA THR A 112 -2.19 2.64 7.51
C THR A 112 -1.76 2.96 8.94
N THR A 113 -1.38 1.95 9.71
CA THR A 113 -1.15 2.09 11.15
C THR A 113 0.33 2.05 11.54
N GLY A 114 1.16 1.44 10.70
CA GLY A 114 2.50 1.05 11.10
C GLY A 114 2.50 -0.09 12.13
N ARG A 115 3.70 -0.53 12.50
CA ARG A 115 3.96 -1.52 13.56
C ARG A 115 5.36 -1.27 14.12
N GLY A 116 5.62 -1.61 15.40
CA GLY A 116 6.97 -1.73 15.93
C GLY A 116 7.76 -2.83 15.20
N GLU A 117 9.08 -2.68 15.09
CA GLU A 117 9.98 -3.64 14.44
C GLU A 117 9.53 -4.06 13.02
N MET A 118 9.52 -3.10 12.10
CA MET A 118 9.16 -3.34 10.71
C MET A 118 10.39 -3.51 9.83
N SER A 119 10.33 -4.41 8.84
CA SER A 119 11.35 -4.50 7.78
C SER A 119 11.47 -3.16 7.02
N LEU A 120 12.57 -2.95 6.30
CA LEU A 120 12.77 -1.74 5.47
C LEU A 120 11.60 -1.49 4.51
N LEU A 121 11.02 -2.55 3.95
CA LEU A 121 9.86 -2.44 3.07
C LEU A 121 8.64 -1.86 3.80
N VAL A 122 8.37 -2.34 5.01
CA VAL A 122 7.20 -1.92 5.80
C VAL A 122 7.43 -0.58 6.49
N SER A 123 8.61 -0.35 7.09
CA SER A 123 8.90 0.88 7.84
C SER A 123 8.97 2.11 6.96
N ARG A 124 9.46 1.98 5.74
CA ARG A 124 9.57 3.10 4.79
C ARG A 124 8.25 3.40 4.10
N TRP A 125 7.35 2.43 4.04
CA TRP A 125 6.04 2.58 3.44
C TRP A 125 4.91 2.84 4.46
N GLY A 126 4.85 2.08 5.56
CA GLY A 126 3.68 2.02 6.46
C GLY A 126 3.45 3.22 7.36
N THR A 127 4.42 4.12 7.55
CA THR A 127 4.29 5.20 8.55
C THR A 127 3.87 6.56 7.99
N ARG A 128 3.69 6.71 6.66
CA ARG A 128 3.42 8.02 6.05
C ARG A 128 2.53 7.99 4.80
N THR A 129 1.50 7.18 4.76
CA THR A 129 0.51 7.16 3.67
C THR A 129 -0.53 8.28 3.77
N ARG A 130 -0.09 9.52 3.97
CA ARG A 130 -0.66 10.64 3.24
C ARG A 130 0.28 10.85 2.05
N ALA A 131 -0.02 10.17 0.94
CA ALA A 131 0.81 10.14 -0.26
C ALA A 131 1.27 11.55 -0.72
N ASP A 132 0.43 12.56 -0.53
CA ASP A 132 0.74 13.94 -0.89
C ASP A 132 1.78 14.59 0.04
N GLY A 133 1.78 14.28 1.33
CA GLY A 133 2.74 14.85 2.29
C GLY A 133 4.11 14.18 2.25
N TRP A 134 4.16 12.91 1.89
CA TRP A 134 5.37 12.11 1.98
C TRP A 134 6.27 12.21 0.72
N VAL A 135 5.69 12.14 -0.47
CA VAL A 135 6.41 12.43 -1.73
C VAL A 135 6.97 13.85 -1.68
N ARG A 136 6.18 14.82 -1.21
CA ARG A 136 6.64 16.20 -0.98
C ARG A 136 7.75 16.28 0.06
N SER A 137 7.67 15.55 1.18
CA SER A 137 8.69 15.57 2.24
C SER A 137 10.01 14.91 1.78
N LEU A 138 9.93 13.83 1.00
CA LEU A 138 11.11 13.13 0.49
C LEU A 138 11.80 13.91 -0.63
N LEU A 139 11.02 14.45 -1.57
CA LEU A 139 11.52 15.35 -2.60
C LEU A 139 12.09 16.63 -1.96
N ALA A 140 11.41 17.24 -1.00
CA ALA A 140 11.88 18.42 -0.28
C ALA A 140 13.13 18.17 0.56
N GLY A 141 13.27 16.99 1.16
CA GLY A 141 14.48 16.60 1.89
C GLY A 141 15.68 16.43 0.97
N ARG A 142 15.50 15.76 -0.15
CA ARG A 142 16.57 15.52 -1.12
C ARG A 142 16.88 16.75 -1.98
N LEU A 143 15.88 17.55 -2.34
CA LEU A 143 16.09 18.82 -3.02
C LEU A 143 16.81 19.84 -2.14
N ARG A 144 16.59 19.84 -0.81
CA ARG A 144 17.38 20.62 0.14
C ARG A 144 18.83 20.17 0.20
N SER A 145 19.08 18.86 0.19
CA SER A 145 20.44 18.32 0.15
C SER A 145 21.16 18.59 -1.18
N MET A 146 20.41 18.80 -2.26
CA MET A 146 20.92 19.16 -3.59
C MET A 146 20.87 20.68 -3.87
N ASN A 147 20.51 21.49 -2.87
CA ASN A 147 20.39 22.95 -2.97
C ASN A 147 19.43 23.45 -4.08
N VAL A 148 18.41 22.65 -4.41
CA VAL A 148 17.40 22.97 -5.45
C VAL A 148 16.13 23.50 -4.79
N LYS A 149 15.72 24.74 -5.12
CA LYS A 149 14.45 25.32 -4.64
C LYS A 149 13.25 24.72 -5.37
N LEU A 150 12.25 24.26 -4.62
CA LEU A 150 10.99 23.68 -5.13
C LEU A 150 10.21 24.60 -6.10
N SER A 151 10.43 25.93 -6.03
CA SER A 151 9.85 26.93 -6.94
C SER A 151 10.29 26.80 -8.40
N LYS A 152 11.29 25.97 -8.69
CA LYS A 152 11.79 25.74 -10.06
C LYS A 152 11.24 24.46 -10.72
N ILE A 153 10.35 23.72 -10.06
CA ILE A 153 9.85 22.41 -10.52
C ILE A 153 8.33 22.44 -10.76
N ALA A 154 7.67 23.55 -10.49
CA ALA A 154 6.27 23.74 -10.87
C ALA A 154 6.18 24.22 -12.32
N PRO A 155 5.24 23.63 -13.12
CA PRO A 155 4.95 24.15 -14.45
C PRO A 155 4.33 25.54 -14.38
#